data_101733669e53aa42cb199b84ea248d70
#
_entry.id   101733669e53aa42cb199b84ea248d70
#
_cell.length_a   1.000
_cell.length_b   1.000
_cell.length_c   1.000
_cell.angle_alpha   90.00
_cell.angle_beta   90.00
_cell.angle_gamma   90.00
#
_symmetry.space_group_name_H-M   'P 1'
#
loop_
_entity.id
_entity.type
_entity.pdbx_description
1 polymer ?
#
loop_
_entity_poly.entity_id
_entity_poly.type
_entity_poly.pdbx_seq_one_letter_code
_entity_poly.pdbx_strand_id
1 'polypeptide(L)'
;MNDMTMTAAVAHPLPEAPFEGRHLIDGLWQGSADGATFDRISPSHGIVVSRSSRGGAAETAAAISAARRAFDKGTWSRATGKERSTLLLKVADLIEANVERMALLETLESGKPISQARGEVAGAADLWRYAAALARTLHGDSHNSLGEDMLAVVLKEPIGVVSIITPWNFPFWILSQKLPFALAAGCTCVIKPSEMTPSTTVMLGELLIEAGLPAGVVNIVLGFGQPVGALMAEHPHIDMVSFTGSTAVGKAISAAASKSLKKVALELGGKNPQVVFPDADLDSAADAITFGVYFNAGECCNSGSRIIVHEDIADALVEKVVALSRKVAFGDPLNPETQVGAIISEAHQQKIAAYVRDAVASGAKLALGGEAVRHPGLPGDFFAPTVVTHVSPDMPIAREEVFGPVLAVLTFKTLEEAVALVNDASYGLSAGVWSENVHTCLAFARRAEAGTVWTNTWMDGFPEVAFGGFKQSGQGRENGRYGLEEFLEIKSVVMRIGKTRPNWVRD
;
A
#
# COMPACT_ATOMS: atom_id res chain seq x y z
N MET A 1 -24.43 21.87 -6.08
CA MET A 1 -23.07 22.29 -6.48
C MET A 1 -22.60 23.63 -5.89
N ASN A 2 -23.50 24.57 -5.55
CA ASN A 2 -23.07 25.93 -5.17
C ASN A 2 -22.37 26.13 -3.82
N ASP A 3 -22.15 25.07 -3.04
CA ASP A 3 -21.60 25.15 -1.66
C ASP A 3 -20.33 24.34 -1.43
N MET A 4 -19.72 23.72 -2.45
CA MET A 4 -18.46 22.99 -2.30
C MET A 4 -17.27 23.87 -2.67
N THR A 5 -16.16 23.72 -1.95
CA THR A 5 -14.94 24.51 -2.15
C THR A 5 -14.09 23.91 -3.27
N MET A 6 -14.05 24.57 -4.43
CA MET A 6 -13.18 24.17 -5.55
C MET A 6 -11.95 25.08 -5.59
N THR A 7 -10.75 24.48 -5.58
CA THR A 7 -9.49 25.23 -5.73
C THR A 7 -9.26 25.61 -7.17
N ALA A 8 -8.74 26.83 -7.39
CA ALA A 8 -8.42 27.30 -8.74
C ALA A 8 -7.19 26.56 -9.31
N ALA A 9 -7.14 26.43 -10.64
CA ALA A 9 -5.94 26.02 -11.33
C ALA A 9 -4.79 27.00 -11.07
N VAL A 10 -3.62 26.50 -10.71
CA VAL A 10 -2.45 27.33 -10.43
C VAL A 10 -1.49 27.35 -11.61
N ALA A 11 -0.84 28.48 -11.82
CA ALA A 11 0.25 28.62 -12.78
C ALA A 11 1.52 27.95 -12.20
N HIS A 12 1.58 26.63 -12.20
CA HIS A 12 2.77 25.87 -11.83
C HIS A 12 3.56 25.57 -13.11
N PRO A 13 4.89 25.71 -13.12
CA PRO A 13 5.69 25.28 -14.26
C PRO A 13 5.57 23.75 -14.42
N LEU A 14 4.83 23.36 -15.45
CA LEU A 14 4.74 21.94 -15.82
C LEU A 14 6.04 21.51 -16.48
N PRO A 15 6.42 20.22 -16.42
CA PRO A 15 7.61 19.71 -17.09
C PRO A 15 7.56 20.03 -18.59
N GLU A 16 8.66 20.56 -19.14
CA GLU A 16 8.78 20.90 -20.57
C GLU A 16 8.80 19.65 -21.46
N ALA A 17 9.24 18.50 -20.92
CA ALA A 17 9.26 17.22 -21.60
C ALA A 17 8.83 16.10 -20.63
N PRO A 18 8.26 14.99 -21.16
CA PRO A 18 7.94 13.83 -20.35
C PRO A 18 9.18 13.25 -19.65
N PHE A 19 8.98 12.73 -18.44
CA PHE A 19 10.00 11.96 -17.73
C PHE A 19 10.24 10.63 -18.47
N GLU A 20 11.52 10.33 -18.81
CA GLU A 20 11.88 9.12 -19.55
C GLU A 20 12.13 7.94 -18.60
N GLY A 21 11.22 6.97 -18.63
CA GLY A 21 11.31 5.73 -17.84
C GLY A 21 12.00 4.61 -18.63
N ARG A 22 13.07 4.02 -18.06
CA ARG A 22 13.75 2.86 -18.61
C ARG A 22 13.78 1.71 -17.62
N HIS A 23 14.00 0.49 -18.10
CA HIS A 23 14.25 -0.66 -17.24
C HIS A 23 15.62 -0.52 -16.58
N LEU A 24 15.71 -0.89 -15.31
CA LEU A 24 16.98 -1.09 -14.62
C LEU A 24 17.24 -2.60 -14.51
N ILE A 25 18.19 -3.12 -15.24
CA ILE A 25 18.52 -4.55 -15.22
C ILE A 25 20.04 -4.71 -15.08
N ASP A 26 20.46 -5.49 -14.07
CA ASP A 26 21.88 -5.75 -13.75
C ASP A 26 22.71 -4.47 -13.58
N GLY A 27 22.11 -3.42 -13.00
CA GLY A 27 22.73 -2.11 -12.77
C GLY A 27 22.77 -1.19 -14.00
N LEU A 28 22.17 -1.58 -15.12
CA LEU A 28 22.18 -0.80 -16.37
C LEU A 28 20.75 -0.36 -16.75
N TRP A 29 20.64 0.91 -17.17
CA TRP A 29 19.42 1.47 -17.76
C TRP A 29 19.30 1.07 -19.23
N GLN A 30 18.16 0.48 -19.60
CA GLN A 30 17.94 0.04 -20.98
C GLN A 30 16.47 0.21 -21.41
N GLY A 31 16.26 0.40 -22.71
CA GLY A 31 14.93 0.38 -23.32
C GLY A 31 14.42 -1.04 -23.52
N SER A 32 13.18 -1.16 -24.02
CA SER A 32 12.63 -2.44 -24.46
C SER A 32 13.32 -2.93 -25.72
N ALA A 33 13.50 -4.22 -25.88
CA ALA A 33 14.20 -4.85 -27.00
C ALA A 33 13.54 -4.54 -28.37
N ASP A 34 12.23 -4.35 -28.39
CA ASP A 34 11.45 -3.96 -29.57
C ASP A 34 11.27 -2.45 -29.73
N GLY A 35 11.85 -1.64 -28.84
CA GLY A 35 11.72 -0.19 -28.82
C GLY A 35 10.34 0.32 -28.36
N ALA A 36 9.43 -0.55 -27.92
CA ALA A 36 8.09 -0.17 -27.50
C ALA A 36 8.09 0.68 -26.23
N THR A 37 7.21 1.69 -26.21
CA THR A 37 7.00 2.57 -25.07
C THR A 37 5.52 2.70 -24.75
N PHE A 38 5.19 3.28 -23.60
CA PHE A 38 3.86 3.73 -23.25
C PHE A 38 3.93 5.07 -22.51
N ASP A 39 2.91 5.90 -22.70
CA ASP A 39 2.80 7.21 -22.09
C ASP A 39 1.88 7.15 -20.88
N ARG A 40 2.23 7.88 -19.81
CA ARG A 40 1.32 8.22 -18.73
C ARG A 40 0.82 9.65 -18.93
N ILE A 41 -0.50 9.80 -19.02
CA ILE A 41 -1.17 11.08 -19.10
C ILE A 41 -1.66 11.48 -17.72
N SER A 42 -1.43 12.73 -17.33
CA SER A 42 -1.93 13.27 -16.05
C SER A 42 -3.45 13.22 -16.02
N PRO A 43 -4.06 12.61 -14.98
CA PRO A 43 -5.49 12.52 -14.84
C PRO A 43 -6.14 13.87 -14.53
N SER A 44 -5.38 14.86 -14.10
CA SER A 44 -5.85 16.22 -13.81
C SER A 44 -5.57 17.20 -14.95
N HIS A 45 -4.35 17.17 -15.53
CA HIS A 45 -3.87 18.18 -16.47
C HIS A 45 -3.93 17.74 -17.94
N GLY A 46 -4.13 16.44 -18.23
CA GLY A 46 -4.21 15.93 -19.59
C GLY A 46 -2.90 15.98 -20.40
N ILE A 47 -1.76 16.27 -19.76
CA ILE A 47 -0.43 16.27 -20.38
C ILE A 47 0.23 14.89 -20.26
N VAL A 48 1.15 14.59 -21.17
CA VAL A 48 2.03 13.42 -21.04
C VAL A 48 3.08 13.73 -19.97
N VAL A 49 3.01 13.02 -18.83
CA VAL A 49 3.90 13.20 -17.67
C VAL A 49 5.16 12.39 -17.83
N SER A 50 5.00 11.13 -18.23
CA SER A 50 6.12 10.23 -18.42
C SER A 50 5.93 9.36 -19.66
N ARG A 51 7.07 8.97 -20.26
CA ARG A 51 7.17 7.98 -21.34
C ARG A 51 8.08 6.86 -20.90
N SER A 52 7.53 5.68 -20.77
CA SER A 52 8.22 4.52 -20.19
C SER A 52 8.44 3.42 -21.21
N SER A 53 9.57 2.75 -21.13
CA SER A 53 9.84 1.53 -21.89
C SER A 53 8.81 0.46 -21.54
N ARG A 54 8.26 -0.23 -22.56
CA ARG A 54 7.25 -1.28 -22.39
C ARG A 54 7.91 -2.64 -22.36
N GLY A 55 8.21 -3.14 -21.17
CA GLY A 55 8.81 -4.47 -20.99
C GLY A 55 7.88 -5.62 -21.38
N GLY A 56 8.49 -6.70 -21.78
CA GLY A 56 7.88 -7.96 -22.15
C GLY A 56 8.54 -9.15 -21.44
N ALA A 57 8.44 -10.31 -22.08
CA ALA A 57 9.01 -11.55 -21.54
C ALA A 57 10.54 -11.52 -21.46
N ALA A 58 11.20 -10.90 -22.45
CA ALA A 58 12.66 -10.84 -22.52
C ALA A 58 13.27 -10.04 -21.37
N GLU A 59 12.76 -8.82 -21.13
CA GLU A 59 13.24 -7.93 -20.07
C GLU A 59 12.92 -8.54 -18.70
N THR A 60 11.75 -9.14 -18.53
CA THR A 60 11.35 -9.81 -17.28
C THR A 60 12.28 -10.98 -16.96
N ALA A 61 12.55 -11.85 -17.94
CA ALA A 61 13.48 -12.98 -17.76
C ALA A 61 14.92 -12.52 -17.47
N ALA A 62 15.39 -11.46 -18.16
CA ALA A 62 16.70 -10.88 -17.92
C ALA A 62 16.83 -10.32 -16.49
N ALA A 63 15.83 -9.58 -16.01
CA ALA A 63 15.78 -9.02 -14.66
C ALA A 63 15.78 -10.11 -13.58
N ILE A 64 14.96 -11.15 -13.75
CA ILE A 64 14.91 -12.28 -12.82
C ILE A 64 16.24 -13.03 -12.81
N SER A 65 16.84 -13.25 -13.97
CA SER A 65 18.15 -13.91 -14.07
C SER A 65 19.26 -13.08 -13.40
N ALA A 66 19.23 -11.75 -13.53
CA ALA A 66 20.18 -10.85 -12.88
C ALA A 66 20.04 -10.92 -11.35
N ALA A 67 18.79 -10.83 -10.84
CA ALA A 67 18.50 -10.95 -9.41
C ALA A 67 18.97 -12.29 -8.84
N ARG A 68 18.70 -13.40 -9.54
CA ARG A 68 19.13 -14.75 -9.13
C ARG A 68 20.65 -14.86 -9.07
N ARG A 69 21.35 -14.39 -10.11
CA ARG A 69 22.83 -14.39 -10.12
C ARG A 69 23.41 -13.57 -8.97
N ALA A 70 22.84 -12.38 -8.69
CA ALA A 70 23.30 -11.52 -7.60
C ALA A 70 23.08 -12.18 -6.23
N PHE A 71 21.95 -12.86 -6.03
CA PHE A 71 21.66 -13.62 -4.81
C PHE A 71 22.63 -14.78 -4.62
N ASP A 72 22.78 -15.63 -5.63
CA ASP A 72 23.60 -16.84 -5.56
C ASP A 72 25.10 -16.53 -5.36
N LYS A 73 25.60 -15.45 -5.99
CA LYS A 73 26.97 -14.94 -5.74
C LYS A 73 27.17 -14.47 -4.29
N GLY A 74 26.11 -14.09 -3.62
CA GLY A 74 26.15 -13.60 -2.25
C GLY A 74 26.61 -12.16 -2.09
N THR A 75 26.60 -11.37 -3.17
CA THR A 75 27.06 -9.98 -3.15
C THR A 75 26.29 -9.13 -2.13
N TRP A 76 24.99 -9.39 -1.97
CA TRP A 76 24.13 -8.72 -1.00
C TRP A 76 23.66 -9.66 0.11
N SER A 77 23.27 -10.89 -0.22
CA SER A 77 22.73 -11.85 0.73
C SER A 77 23.71 -12.23 1.85
N ARG A 78 25.01 -12.11 1.58
CA ARG A 78 26.09 -12.34 2.57
C ARG A 78 26.68 -11.04 3.13
N ALA A 79 26.21 -9.87 2.70
CA ALA A 79 26.62 -8.60 3.30
C ALA A 79 26.19 -8.56 4.77
N THR A 80 27.01 -7.95 5.60
CA THR A 80 26.72 -7.82 7.03
C THR A 80 25.52 -6.89 7.25
N GLY A 81 24.83 -7.04 8.38
CA GLY A 81 23.76 -6.11 8.77
C GLY A 81 24.23 -4.65 8.84
N LYS A 82 25.54 -4.42 9.15
CA LYS A 82 26.14 -3.08 9.12
C LYS A 82 26.18 -2.51 7.69
N GLU A 83 26.67 -3.27 6.73
CA GLU A 83 26.78 -2.83 5.34
C GLU A 83 25.40 -2.53 4.74
N ARG A 84 24.42 -3.44 4.96
CA ARG A 84 23.02 -3.21 4.53
C ARG A 84 22.43 -1.96 5.17
N SER A 85 22.56 -1.82 6.49
CA SER A 85 22.08 -0.63 7.21
C SER A 85 22.69 0.66 6.69
N THR A 86 24.01 0.69 6.45
CA THR A 86 24.70 1.90 5.95
C THR A 86 24.17 2.33 4.58
N LEU A 87 23.91 1.40 3.67
CA LEU A 87 23.35 1.71 2.37
C LEU A 87 21.91 2.20 2.48
N LEU A 88 21.07 1.53 3.28
CA LEU A 88 19.66 1.94 3.47
C LEU A 88 19.53 3.34 4.07
N LEU A 89 20.39 3.72 5.02
CA LEU A 89 20.44 5.09 5.58
C LEU A 89 20.82 6.11 4.51
N LYS A 90 21.80 5.80 3.65
CA LYS A 90 22.18 6.68 2.54
C LYS A 90 21.03 6.87 1.55
N VAL A 91 20.29 5.81 1.25
CA VAL A 91 19.09 5.90 0.39
C VAL A 91 18.02 6.79 1.03
N ALA A 92 17.78 6.67 2.34
CA ALA A 92 16.85 7.53 3.06
C ALA A 92 17.21 9.02 2.93
N ASP A 93 18.48 9.37 3.10
CA ASP A 93 18.97 10.73 2.94
C ASP A 93 18.80 11.26 1.51
N LEU A 94 19.04 10.39 0.50
CA LEU A 94 18.83 10.73 -0.91
C LEU A 94 17.34 10.91 -1.23
N ILE A 95 16.44 10.12 -0.64
CA ILE A 95 14.98 10.31 -0.78
C ILE A 95 14.58 11.69 -0.25
N GLU A 96 15.01 12.06 0.96
CA GLU A 96 14.71 13.38 1.54
C GLU A 96 15.23 14.54 0.69
N ALA A 97 16.42 14.40 0.10
CA ALA A 97 16.98 15.40 -0.80
C ALA A 97 16.20 15.55 -2.12
N ASN A 98 15.34 14.59 -2.48
CA ASN A 98 14.60 14.56 -3.74
C ASN A 98 13.07 14.68 -3.56
N VAL A 99 12.56 15.02 -2.37
CA VAL A 99 11.12 15.06 -2.06
C VAL A 99 10.34 15.88 -3.08
N GLU A 100 10.77 17.09 -3.40
CA GLU A 100 10.03 17.99 -4.30
C GLU A 100 9.90 17.42 -5.73
N ARG A 101 11.00 16.86 -6.27
CA ARG A 101 11.01 16.29 -7.61
C ARG A 101 10.14 15.03 -7.69
N MET A 102 10.23 14.17 -6.68
CA MET A 102 9.45 12.94 -6.61
C MET A 102 7.96 13.23 -6.39
N ALA A 103 7.62 14.14 -5.47
CA ALA A 103 6.24 14.52 -5.18
C ALA A 103 5.55 15.16 -6.39
N LEU A 104 6.26 16.00 -7.17
CA LEU A 104 5.69 16.58 -8.38
C LEU A 104 5.30 15.51 -9.40
N LEU A 105 6.20 14.55 -9.68
CA LEU A 105 5.91 13.46 -10.62
C LEU A 105 4.77 12.59 -10.11
N GLU A 106 4.76 12.25 -8.82
CA GLU A 106 3.69 11.46 -8.22
C GLU A 106 2.33 12.17 -8.30
N THR A 107 2.28 13.47 -8.01
CA THR A 107 1.07 14.29 -8.16
C THR A 107 0.57 14.31 -9.60
N LEU A 108 1.46 14.52 -10.55
CA LEU A 108 1.07 14.58 -11.96
C LEU A 108 0.63 13.23 -12.53
N GLU A 109 1.25 12.12 -12.10
CA GLU A 109 0.89 10.77 -12.55
C GLU A 109 -0.38 10.23 -11.88
N SER A 110 -0.59 10.50 -10.60
CA SER A 110 -1.71 9.94 -9.83
C SER A 110 -2.93 10.86 -9.73
N GLY A 111 -2.74 12.18 -9.82
CA GLY A 111 -3.79 13.17 -9.53
C GLY A 111 -3.90 13.55 -8.05
N LYS A 112 -3.08 12.97 -7.18
CA LYS A 112 -3.03 13.23 -5.73
C LYS A 112 -2.55 14.65 -5.44
N PRO A 113 -3.06 15.34 -4.40
CA PRO A 113 -2.57 16.66 -4.00
C PRO A 113 -1.07 16.68 -3.69
N ILE A 114 -0.38 17.73 -4.12
CA ILE A 114 1.07 17.89 -3.94
C ILE A 114 1.48 17.88 -2.47
N SER A 115 0.64 18.39 -1.58
CA SER A 115 0.86 18.35 -0.13
C SER A 115 0.88 16.91 0.40
N GLN A 116 0.01 16.05 -0.10
CA GLN A 116 -0.03 14.63 0.26
C GLN A 116 1.16 13.87 -0.34
N ALA A 117 1.50 14.11 -1.60
CA ALA A 117 2.67 13.48 -2.24
C ALA A 117 3.98 13.84 -1.52
N ARG A 118 4.15 15.11 -1.08
CA ARG A 118 5.30 15.51 -0.26
C ARG A 118 5.37 14.75 1.06
N GLY A 119 4.25 14.64 1.76
CA GLY A 119 4.16 13.89 3.02
C GLY A 119 4.47 12.40 2.82
N GLU A 120 4.00 11.82 1.73
CA GLU A 120 4.24 10.43 1.36
C GLU A 120 5.72 10.14 1.09
N VAL A 121 6.35 10.95 0.24
CA VAL A 121 7.78 10.77 -0.10
C VAL A 121 8.68 11.02 1.13
N ALA A 122 8.41 12.08 1.89
CA ALA A 122 9.17 12.38 3.10
C ALA A 122 9.01 11.28 4.17
N GLY A 123 7.77 10.84 4.42
CA GLY A 123 7.50 9.75 5.36
C GLY A 123 8.10 8.41 4.94
N ALA A 124 8.23 8.16 3.64
CA ALA A 124 8.86 6.95 3.12
C ALA A 124 10.34 6.85 3.55
N ALA A 125 11.07 7.96 3.66
CA ALA A 125 12.46 7.96 4.14
C ALA A 125 12.59 7.36 5.56
N ASP A 126 11.58 7.54 6.42
CA ASP A 126 11.57 6.95 7.77
C ASP A 126 11.41 5.43 7.74
N LEU A 127 10.61 4.89 6.80
CA LEU A 127 10.54 3.43 6.56
C LEU A 127 11.92 2.84 6.19
N TRP A 128 12.69 3.55 5.36
CA TRP A 128 14.05 3.15 5.00
C TRP A 128 15.01 3.18 6.22
N ARG A 129 14.90 4.20 7.07
CA ARG A 129 15.68 4.29 8.32
C ARG A 129 15.32 3.19 9.29
N TYR A 130 14.04 2.89 9.44
CA TYR A 130 13.58 1.82 10.31
C TYR A 130 14.07 0.45 9.81
N ALA A 131 13.95 0.17 8.52
CA ALA A 131 14.49 -1.07 7.92
C ALA A 131 16.02 -1.19 8.11
N ALA A 132 16.75 -0.05 8.02
CA ALA A 132 18.18 -0.01 8.30
C ALA A 132 18.51 -0.39 9.77
N ALA A 133 17.69 0.04 10.72
CA ALA A 133 17.82 -0.36 12.12
C ALA A 133 17.56 -1.87 12.31
N LEU A 134 16.53 -2.39 11.67
CA LEU A 134 16.19 -3.83 11.69
C LEU A 134 17.30 -4.71 11.10
N ALA A 135 17.99 -4.25 10.03
CA ALA A 135 19.11 -4.97 9.44
C ALA A 135 20.25 -5.22 10.46
N ARG A 136 20.42 -4.32 11.45
CA ARG A 136 21.44 -4.42 12.51
C ARG A 136 21.02 -5.32 13.65
N THR A 137 19.75 -5.50 13.87
CA THR A 137 19.17 -6.23 15.01
C THR A 137 18.60 -7.59 14.63
N LEU A 138 18.73 -7.98 13.35
CA LEU A 138 18.29 -9.29 12.89
C LEU A 138 19.08 -10.40 13.59
N HIS A 139 18.38 -11.27 14.32
CA HIS A 139 18.94 -12.40 15.02
C HIS A 139 17.96 -13.58 15.05
N GLY A 140 18.49 -14.77 15.26
CA GLY A 140 17.72 -15.97 15.55
C GLY A 140 17.74 -16.30 17.04
N ASP A 141 17.36 -17.53 17.37
CA ASP A 141 17.25 -18.00 18.74
C ASP A 141 18.35 -19.07 19.07
N SER A 142 18.65 -19.25 20.33
CA SER A 142 19.50 -20.34 20.80
C SER A 142 18.80 -21.14 21.92
N HIS A 143 18.88 -22.46 21.85
CA HIS A 143 18.28 -23.39 22.79
C HIS A 143 19.38 -24.23 23.45
N ASN A 144 19.73 -23.85 24.67
CA ASN A 144 20.77 -24.54 25.50
C ASN A 144 20.16 -25.39 26.62
N SER A 145 18.85 -25.55 26.70
CA SER A 145 18.11 -26.32 27.69
C SER A 145 17.74 -27.75 27.23
N LEU A 146 18.35 -28.22 26.12
CA LEU A 146 18.02 -29.50 25.48
C LEU A 146 18.80 -30.70 26.08
N GLY A 147 19.46 -30.51 27.20
CA GLY A 147 20.38 -31.47 27.84
C GLY A 147 21.82 -31.09 27.59
N GLU A 148 22.74 -31.72 28.39
CA GLU A 148 24.17 -31.39 28.37
C GLU A 148 24.87 -31.67 27.04
N ASP A 149 24.32 -32.62 26.27
CA ASP A 149 24.89 -33.05 25.00
C ASP A 149 24.32 -32.36 23.76
N MET A 150 23.37 -31.46 23.93
CA MET A 150 22.64 -30.87 22.80
C MET A 150 22.64 -29.33 22.83
N LEU A 151 22.84 -28.75 21.66
CA LEU A 151 22.62 -27.31 21.41
C LEU A 151 21.83 -27.16 20.12
N ALA A 152 20.85 -26.30 20.09
CA ALA A 152 20.20 -25.91 18.85
C ALA A 152 20.23 -24.39 18.69
N VAL A 153 20.40 -23.96 17.46
CA VAL A 153 20.26 -22.56 17.07
C VAL A 153 19.26 -22.45 15.92
N VAL A 154 18.47 -21.38 15.92
CA VAL A 154 17.55 -21.03 14.84
C VAL A 154 18.15 -19.85 14.09
N LEU A 155 18.44 -20.04 12.82
CA LEU A 155 18.96 -19.01 11.93
C LEU A 155 17.81 -18.38 11.15
N LYS A 156 17.91 -17.09 10.88
CA LYS A 156 17.05 -16.36 9.95
C LYS A 156 17.86 -15.99 8.72
N GLU A 157 17.50 -16.54 7.58
CA GLU A 157 18.21 -16.36 6.31
C GLU A 157 17.30 -15.64 5.32
N PRO A 158 17.83 -14.82 4.35
CA PRO A 158 17.01 -14.20 3.32
C PRO A 158 16.31 -15.28 2.48
N ILE A 159 15.03 -15.06 2.17
CA ILE A 159 14.23 -16.03 1.39
C ILE A 159 14.75 -16.24 -0.03
N GLY A 160 15.38 -15.24 -0.64
CA GLY A 160 15.90 -15.38 -2.00
C GLY A 160 15.63 -14.17 -2.89
N VAL A 161 15.10 -14.44 -4.08
CA VAL A 161 14.67 -13.44 -5.05
C VAL A 161 13.21 -13.09 -4.83
N VAL A 162 12.94 -11.81 -4.58
CA VAL A 162 11.59 -11.30 -4.32
C VAL A 162 11.07 -10.52 -5.53
N SER A 163 9.90 -10.90 -6.00
CA SER A 163 9.10 -10.11 -6.94
C SER A 163 8.26 -9.10 -6.17
N ILE A 164 8.42 -7.80 -6.45
CA ILE A 164 7.65 -6.72 -5.84
C ILE A 164 6.77 -6.07 -6.93
N ILE A 165 5.44 -6.13 -6.75
CA ILE A 165 4.48 -5.56 -7.69
C ILE A 165 3.63 -4.55 -6.94
N THR A 166 3.71 -3.26 -7.31
CA THR A 166 3.05 -2.16 -6.60
C THR A 166 1.90 -1.53 -7.37
N PRO A 167 0.88 -1.00 -6.67
CA PRO A 167 -0.25 -0.31 -7.26
C PRO A 167 0.10 1.16 -7.59
N TRP A 168 -0.92 1.90 -8.03
CA TRP A 168 -0.80 3.29 -8.48
C TRP A 168 -1.19 4.35 -7.44
N ASN A 169 -1.91 3.98 -6.37
CA ASN A 169 -2.51 4.95 -5.45
C ASN A 169 -1.54 5.55 -4.42
N PHE A 170 -0.56 4.79 -3.94
CA PHE A 170 0.55 5.22 -3.08
C PHE A 170 1.86 4.59 -3.61
N PRO A 171 2.30 4.97 -4.82
CA PRO A 171 3.31 4.21 -5.54
C PRO A 171 4.65 4.16 -4.81
N PHE A 172 5.11 5.29 -4.27
CA PHE A 172 6.37 5.35 -3.56
C PHE A 172 6.30 4.83 -2.13
N TRP A 173 5.21 5.15 -1.42
CA TRP A 173 4.99 4.69 -0.05
C TRP A 173 4.92 3.16 0.02
N ILE A 174 4.07 2.53 -0.80
CA ILE A 174 3.89 1.07 -0.79
C ILE A 174 5.17 0.34 -1.23
N LEU A 175 5.94 0.89 -2.18
CA LEU A 175 7.24 0.34 -2.51
C LEU A 175 8.20 0.42 -1.32
N SER A 176 8.15 1.51 -0.56
CA SER A 176 8.98 1.71 0.64
C SER A 176 8.54 0.88 1.86
N GLN A 177 7.31 0.39 1.88
CA GLN A 177 6.88 -0.62 2.86
C GLN A 177 7.44 -2.02 2.58
N LYS A 178 7.94 -2.28 1.38
CA LYS A 178 8.39 -3.60 0.91
C LYS A 178 9.91 -3.66 0.67
N LEU A 179 10.40 -2.83 -0.23
CA LEU A 179 11.77 -2.93 -0.73
C LEU A 179 12.85 -2.77 0.34
N PRO A 180 12.83 -1.77 1.24
CA PRO A 180 13.87 -1.63 2.25
C PRO A 180 13.89 -2.80 3.23
N PHE A 181 12.74 -3.42 3.55
CA PHE A 181 12.66 -4.61 4.39
C PHE A 181 13.24 -5.84 3.69
N ALA A 182 12.94 -6.04 2.40
CA ALA A 182 13.54 -7.11 1.61
C ALA A 182 15.07 -6.95 1.52
N LEU A 183 15.56 -5.72 1.30
CA LEU A 183 16.98 -5.41 1.29
C LEU A 183 17.63 -5.58 2.68
N ALA A 184 16.95 -5.18 3.75
CA ALA A 184 17.40 -5.38 5.12
C ALA A 184 17.55 -6.86 5.48
N ALA A 185 16.65 -7.71 4.98
CA ALA A 185 16.74 -9.17 5.09
C ALA A 185 17.94 -9.75 4.32
N GLY A 186 18.36 -9.10 3.23
CA GLY A 186 19.44 -9.59 2.33
C GLY A 186 18.92 -10.21 1.04
N CYS A 187 17.66 -10.01 0.69
CA CYS A 187 17.06 -10.46 -0.56
C CYS A 187 17.53 -9.65 -1.76
N THR A 188 17.38 -10.20 -2.96
CA THR A 188 17.44 -9.46 -4.22
C THR A 188 16.04 -9.29 -4.79
N CYS A 189 15.80 -8.23 -5.55
CA CYS A 189 14.44 -7.85 -5.92
C CYS A 189 14.30 -7.61 -7.42
N VAL A 190 13.11 -7.98 -7.95
CA VAL A 190 12.61 -7.55 -9.25
C VAL A 190 11.32 -6.78 -9.02
N ILE A 191 11.27 -5.52 -9.46
CA ILE A 191 10.17 -4.60 -9.16
C ILE A 191 9.39 -4.31 -10.44
N LYS A 192 8.06 -4.39 -10.35
CA LYS A 192 7.15 -3.86 -11.36
C LYS A 192 6.24 -2.81 -10.72
N PRO A 193 6.47 -1.51 -10.93
CA PRO A 193 5.50 -0.49 -10.56
C PRO A 193 4.25 -0.57 -11.44
N SER A 194 3.16 0.04 -10.98
CA SER A 194 2.01 0.27 -11.87
C SER A 194 2.42 1.09 -13.09
N GLU A 195 1.86 0.75 -14.24
CA GLU A 195 2.00 1.53 -15.46
C GLU A 195 1.38 2.93 -15.37
N MET A 196 0.53 3.15 -14.36
CA MET A 196 -0.10 4.43 -14.11
C MET A 196 0.82 5.41 -13.35
N THR A 197 1.81 4.91 -12.59
CA THR A 197 2.67 5.73 -11.72
C THR A 197 4.10 5.16 -11.64
N PRO A 198 4.84 5.03 -12.76
CA PRO A 198 6.13 4.38 -12.77
C PRO A 198 7.29 5.27 -12.31
N SER A 199 7.16 6.61 -12.39
CA SER A 199 8.29 7.53 -12.36
C SER A 199 9.04 7.55 -11.03
N THR A 200 8.35 7.52 -9.89
CA THR A 200 9.02 7.53 -8.57
C THR A 200 9.82 6.24 -8.32
N THR A 201 9.38 5.10 -8.88
CA THR A 201 10.16 3.85 -8.84
C THR A 201 11.42 3.93 -9.68
N VAL A 202 11.36 4.56 -10.87
CA VAL A 202 12.56 4.79 -11.71
C VAL A 202 13.53 5.71 -11.00
N MET A 203 13.06 6.83 -10.43
CA MET A 203 13.90 7.71 -9.63
C MET A 203 14.55 7.00 -8.44
N LEU A 204 13.82 6.13 -7.74
CA LEU A 204 14.41 5.31 -6.69
C LEU A 204 15.55 4.44 -7.22
N GLY A 205 15.42 3.89 -8.42
CA GLY A 205 16.50 3.16 -9.09
C GLY A 205 17.76 4.02 -9.29
N GLU A 206 17.61 5.30 -9.65
CA GLU A 206 18.71 6.27 -9.72
C GLU A 206 19.39 6.45 -8.35
N LEU A 207 18.58 6.66 -7.31
CA LEU A 207 19.08 6.86 -5.94
C LEU A 207 19.77 5.60 -5.37
N LEU A 208 19.29 4.41 -5.70
CA LEU A 208 19.92 3.14 -5.32
C LEU A 208 21.32 2.97 -5.94
N ILE A 209 21.47 3.32 -7.22
CA ILE A 209 22.77 3.32 -7.91
C ILE A 209 23.69 4.35 -7.27
N GLU A 210 23.23 5.58 -7.01
CA GLU A 210 23.99 6.65 -6.36
C GLU A 210 24.41 6.26 -4.93
N ALA A 211 23.56 5.54 -4.21
CA ALA A 211 23.89 5.00 -2.90
C ALA A 211 24.99 3.94 -2.95
N GLY A 212 25.22 3.31 -4.11
CA GLY A 212 26.21 2.27 -4.32
C GLY A 212 25.67 0.85 -4.18
N LEU A 213 24.37 0.64 -4.44
CA LEU A 213 23.79 -0.70 -4.45
C LEU A 213 24.44 -1.56 -5.54
N PRO A 214 24.91 -2.79 -5.22
CA PRO A 214 25.53 -3.64 -6.23
C PRO A 214 24.60 -4.01 -7.38
N ALA A 215 25.14 -4.13 -8.58
CA ALA A 215 24.38 -4.53 -9.78
C ALA A 215 23.62 -5.84 -9.58
N GLY A 216 22.41 -5.91 -10.11
CA GLY A 216 21.54 -7.07 -10.03
C GLY A 216 20.78 -7.25 -8.72
N VAL A 217 21.14 -6.54 -7.63
CA VAL A 217 20.43 -6.64 -6.34
C VAL A 217 18.99 -6.12 -6.45
N VAL A 218 18.80 -4.99 -7.13
CA VAL A 218 17.48 -4.48 -7.50
C VAL A 218 17.42 -4.33 -9.01
N ASN A 219 16.32 -4.84 -9.58
CA ASN A 219 16.00 -4.72 -10.99
C ASN A 219 14.59 -4.17 -11.13
N ILE A 220 14.35 -3.27 -12.10
CA ILE A 220 13.07 -2.62 -12.34
C ILE A 220 12.62 -2.92 -13.76
N VAL A 221 11.44 -3.53 -13.91
CA VAL A 221 10.84 -3.79 -15.23
C VAL A 221 9.53 -3.01 -15.32
N LEU A 222 9.48 -2.05 -16.23
CA LEU A 222 8.30 -1.25 -16.52
C LEU A 222 7.40 -2.00 -17.50
N GLY A 223 6.10 -1.81 -17.43
CA GLY A 223 5.13 -2.47 -18.30
C GLY A 223 3.85 -2.85 -17.57
N PHE A 224 3.03 -3.61 -18.28
CA PHE A 224 1.68 -3.96 -17.81
C PHE A 224 1.64 -5.21 -16.93
N GLY A 225 0.50 -5.43 -16.26
CA GLY A 225 0.26 -6.66 -15.49
C GLY A 225 0.47 -7.92 -16.34
N GLN A 226 0.02 -7.88 -17.60
CA GLN A 226 0.33 -8.86 -18.63
C GLN A 226 1.26 -8.23 -19.69
N PRO A 227 2.42 -8.84 -20.03
CA PRO A 227 2.91 -10.14 -19.52
C PRO A 227 3.81 -10.03 -18.27
N VAL A 228 4.32 -8.85 -17.91
CA VAL A 228 5.41 -8.66 -16.93
C VAL A 228 5.04 -9.22 -15.56
N GLY A 229 3.94 -8.72 -14.96
CA GLY A 229 3.50 -9.15 -13.62
C GLY A 229 3.18 -10.64 -13.54
N ALA A 230 2.52 -11.19 -14.57
CA ALA A 230 2.21 -12.62 -14.63
C ALA A 230 3.47 -13.48 -14.65
N LEU A 231 4.45 -13.14 -15.49
CA LEU A 231 5.73 -13.85 -15.54
C LEU A 231 6.48 -13.78 -14.22
N MET A 232 6.47 -12.63 -13.54
CA MET A 232 7.07 -12.49 -12.20
C MET A 232 6.38 -13.39 -11.17
N ALA A 233 5.06 -13.55 -11.24
CA ALA A 233 4.32 -14.44 -10.35
C ALA A 233 4.58 -15.93 -10.61
N GLU A 234 4.80 -16.33 -11.87
CA GLU A 234 4.95 -17.72 -12.27
C GLU A 234 6.38 -18.25 -12.28
N HIS A 235 7.39 -17.37 -12.48
CA HIS A 235 8.76 -17.77 -12.76
C HIS A 235 9.40 -18.58 -11.63
N PRO A 236 10.05 -19.73 -11.92
CA PRO A 236 10.59 -20.64 -10.87
C PRO A 236 11.79 -20.05 -10.11
N HIS A 237 12.50 -19.06 -10.66
CA HIS A 237 13.61 -18.39 -9.97
C HIS A 237 13.16 -17.22 -9.07
N ILE A 238 11.88 -17.01 -8.90
CA ILE A 238 11.30 -16.14 -7.87
C ILE A 238 10.93 -17.01 -6.67
N ASP A 239 11.42 -16.66 -5.50
CA ASP A 239 11.17 -17.39 -4.25
C ASP A 239 9.94 -16.81 -3.50
N MET A 240 9.67 -15.51 -3.68
CA MET A 240 8.54 -14.84 -3.05
C MET A 240 7.92 -13.79 -3.98
N VAL A 241 6.60 -13.64 -3.92
CA VAL A 241 5.87 -12.52 -4.53
C VAL A 241 5.28 -11.64 -3.42
N SER A 242 5.67 -10.36 -3.39
CA SER A 242 5.05 -9.32 -2.57
C SER A 242 4.22 -8.41 -3.49
N PHE A 243 2.92 -8.41 -3.29
CA PHE A 243 1.95 -7.74 -4.16
C PHE A 243 1.02 -6.84 -3.34
N THR A 244 0.78 -5.63 -3.82
CA THR A 244 -0.34 -4.79 -3.37
C THR A 244 -1.21 -4.40 -4.56
N GLY A 245 -2.52 -4.56 -4.40
CA GLY A 245 -3.49 -4.23 -5.46
C GLY A 245 -4.87 -4.85 -5.24
N SER A 246 -5.61 -5.09 -6.32
CA SER A 246 -6.98 -5.61 -6.21
C SER A 246 -7.02 -7.06 -5.73
N THR A 247 -8.06 -7.40 -4.97
CA THR A 247 -8.30 -8.77 -4.48
C THR A 247 -8.37 -9.81 -5.61
N ALA A 248 -8.93 -9.44 -6.75
CA ALA A 248 -9.02 -10.35 -7.90
C ALA A 248 -7.62 -10.71 -8.45
N VAL A 249 -6.73 -9.73 -8.58
CA VAL A 249 -5.34 -9.95 -9.02
C VAL A 249 -4.55 -10.72 -7.96
N GLY A 250 -4.72 -10.40 -6.67
CA GLY A 250 -4.08 -11.13 -5.57
C GLY A 250 -4.42 -12.62 -5.56
N LYS A 251 -5.69 -12.96 -5.81
CA LYS A 251 -6.13 -14.37 -5.98
C LYS A 251 -5.45 -15.05 -7.17
N ALA A 252 -5.35 -14.36 -8.30
CA ALA A 252 -4.67 -14.88 -9.49
C ALA A 252 -3.18 -15.13 -9.24
N ILE A 253 -2.49 -14.21 -8.55
CA ILE A 253 -1.09 -14.35 -8.14
C ILE A 253 -0.93 -15.55 -7.19
N SER A 254 -1.77 -15.69 -6.17
CA SER A 254 -1.75 -16.86 -5.27
C SER A 254 -1.89 -18.18 -6.02
N ALA A 255 -2.82 -18.24 -6.98
CA ALA A 255 -3.00 -19.42 -7.81
C ALA A 255 -1.78 -19.73 -8.69
N ALA A 256 -1.13 -18.69 -9.23
CA ALA A 256 0.10 -18.84 -10.01
C ALA A 256 1.28 -19.32 -9.12
N ALA A 257 1.46 -18.71 -7.96
CA ALA A 257 2.53 -19.00 -7.00
C ALA A 257 2.43 -20.43 -6.43
N SER A 258 1.22 -20.97 -6.27
CA SER A 258 1.02 -22.32 -5.73
C SER A 258 1.67 -23.42 -6.57
N LYS A 259 1.89 -23.21 -7.89
CA LYS A 259 2.55 -24.17 -8.78
C LYS A 259 3.99 -24.51 -8.37
N SER A 260 4.67 -23.58 -7.68
CA SER A 260 6.05 -23.76 -7.21
C SER A 260 6.19 -23.61 -5.69
N LEU A 261 5.07 -23.51 -4.96
CA LEU A 261 5.00 -23.32 -3.51
C LEU A 261 5.81 -22.06 -3.03
N LYS A 262 5.99 -21.07 -3.90
CA LYS A 262 6.66 -19.83 -3.51
C LYS A 262 5.82 -19.05 -2.50
N LYS A 263 6.47 -18.37 -1.58
CA LYS A 263 5.82 -17.52 -0.58
C LYS A 263 5.09 -16.36 -1.26
N VAL A 264 3.95 -15.96 -0.71
CA VAL A 264 3.23 -14.76 -1.14
C VAL A 264 2.93 -13.87 0.06
N ALA A 265 3.16 -12.57 -0.09
CA ALA A 265 2.64 -11.54 0.78
C ALA A 265 1.72 -10.64 -0.04
N LEU A 266 0.49 -10.50 0.39
CA LEU A 266 -0.57 -9.83 -0.36
C LEU A 266 -1.21 -8.76 0.50
N GLU A 267 -1.22 -7.53 0.01
CA GLU A 267 -1.98 -6.41 0.56
C GLU A 267 -3.05 -6.03 -0.45
N LEU A 268 -4.31 -6.21 -0.08
CA LEU A 268 -5.44 -6.15 -0.99
C LEU A 268 -6.46 -5.09 -0.53
N GLY A 269 -7.65 -5.10 -1.13
CA GLY A 269 -8.69 -4.12 -0.85
C GLY A 269 -9.25 -4.16 0.57
N GLY A 270 -9.99 -3.14 0.92
CA GLY A 270 -10.67 -3.00 2.19
C GLY A 270 -12.06 -2.36 2.07
N LYS A 271 -12.92 -2.61 3.06
CA LYS A 271 -14.17 -1.87 3.29
C LYS A 271 -14.23 -1.48 4.74
N ASN A 272 -13.40 -0.53 5.10
CA ASN A 272 -13.04 -0.26 6.48
C ASN A 272 -14.11 0.57 7.19
N PRO A 273 -14.64 0.08 8.32
CA PRO A 273 -15.61 0.82 9.11
C PRO A 273 -14.94 1.73 10.14
N GLN A 274 -15.55 2.88 10.40
CA GLN A 274 -15.38 3.64 11.63
C GLN A 274 -16.66 3.52 12.45
N VAL A 275 -16.57 2.95 13.64
CA VAL A 275 -17.70 2.72 14.55
C VAL A 275 -17.76 3.84 15.57
N VAL A 276 -18.91 4.53 15.70
CA VAL A 276 -19.06 5.69 16.58
C VAL A 276 -20.14 5.41 17.62
N PHE A 277 -19.72 5.33 18.90
CA PHE A 277 -20.60 5.13 20.06
C PHE A 277 -21.16 6.46 20.59
N PRO A 278 -22.27 6.43 21.38
CA PRO A 278 -22.95 7.65 21.83
C PRO A 278 -22.10 8.59 22.69
N ASP A 279 -21.10 8.05 23.39
CA ASP A 279 -20.19 8.78 24.26
C ASP A 279 -18.94 9.33 23.55
N ALA A 280 -18.84 9.17 22.22
CA ALA A 280 -17.70 9.65 21.46
C ALA A 280 -17.68 11.18 21.35
N ASP A 281 -16.47 11.76 21.26
CA ASP A 281 -16.29 13.14 20.79
C ASP A 281 -16.65 13.22 19.30
N LEU A 282 -17.85 13.74 19.03
CA LEU A 282 -18.40 13.81 17.68
C LEU A 282 -17.65 14.77 16.76
N ASP A 283 -16.98 15.79 17.30
CA ASP A 283 -16.22 16.74 16.47
C ASP A 283 -14.92 16.08 15.98
N SER A 284 -14.18 15.42 16.86
CA SER A 284 -13.00 14.64 16.50
C SER A 284 -13.35 13.47 15.58
N ALA A 285 -14.45 12.76 15.84
CA ALA A 285 -14.91 11.66 15.01
C ALA A 285 -15.28 12.15 13.59
N ALA A 286 -16.02 13.25 13.48
CA ALA A 286 -16.44 13.80 12.20
C ALA A 286 -15.25 14.28 11.35
N ASP A 287 -14.24 14.91 11.97
CA ASP A 287 -13.02 15.34 11.30
C ASP A 287 -12.24 14.13 10.76
N ALA A 288 -11.98 13.14 11.60
CA ALA A 288 -11.27 11.93 11.21
C ALA A 288 -12.02 11.08 10.16
N ILE A 289 -13.35 11.05 10.20
CA ILE A 289 -14.19 10.40 9.18
C ILE A 289 -14.03 11.14 7.85
N THR A 290 -14.11 12.47 7.88
CA THR A 290 -13.95 13.31 6.69
C THR A 290 -12.54 13.13 6.08
N PHE A 291 -11.50 13.16 6.90
CA PHE A 291 -10.14 12.85 6.47
C PHE A 291 -10.05 11.44 5.89
N GLY A 292 -10.52 10.42 6.62
CA GLY A 292 -10.35 9.01 6.27
C GLY A 292 -11.05 8.61 4.97
N VAL A 293 -12.13 9.29 4.57
CA VAL A 293 -12.85 8.98 3.34
C VAL A 293 -12.36 9.77 2.14
N TYR A 294 -11.81 10.99 2.34
CA TYR A 294 -11.43 11.87 1.23
C TYR A 294 -9.94 11.97 0.99
N PHE A 295 -9.10 11.49 1.93
CA PHE A 295 -7.66 11.41 1.73
C PHE A 295 -7.34 10.63 0.45
N ASN A 296 -6.44 11.17 -0.38
CA ASN A 296 -6.11 10.64 -1.70
C ASN A 296 -7.35 10.37 -2.59
N ALA A 297 -8.34 11.26 -2.56
CA ALA A 297 -9.61 11.11 -3.28
C ALA A 297 -10.39 9.81 -2.94
N GLY A 298 -10.16 9.21 -1.76
CA GLY A 298 -10.72 7.93 -1.36
C GLY A 298 -10.10 6.72 -2.08
N GLU A 299 -9.09 6.94 -2.91
CA GLU A 299 -8.32 5.91 -3.61
C GLU A 299 -7.27 5.28 -2.67
N CYS A 300 -7.75 4.74 -1.55
CA CYS A 300 -6.95 4.26 -0.45
C CYS A 300 -7.52 2.93 0.08
N CYS A 301 -6.66 1.91 0.24
CA CYS A 301 -7.06 0.58 0.70
C CYS A 301 -7.64 0.60 2.11
N ASN A 302 -7.14 1.47 3.00
CA ASN A 302 -7.65 1.68 4.35
C ASN A 302 -8.56 2.92 4.49
N SER A 303 -9.13 3.42 3.37
CA SER A 303 -10.13 4.48 3.41
C SER A 303 -11.28 4.13 4.36
N GLY A 304 -11.63 5.04 5.28
CA GLY A 304 -12.78 4.93 6.19
C GLY A 304 -14.11 5.13 5.46
N SER A 305 -14.32 4.39 4.38
CA SER A 305 -15.44 4.59 3.43
C SER A 305 -16.80 4.11 3.96
N ARG A 306 -16.85 3.59 5.21
CA ARG A 306 -18.06 3.11 5.87
C ARG A 306 -18.13 3.60 7.32
N ILE A 307 -19.17 4.36 7.68
CA ILE A 307 -19.49 4.65 9.08
C ILE A 307 -20.54 3.66 9.57
N ILE A 308 -20.35 3.16 10.79
CA ILE A 308 -21.34 2.40 11.55
C ILE A 308 -21.58 3.22 12.83
N VAL A 309 -22.68 3.96 12.91
CA VAL A 309 -22.96 4.94 13.96
C VAL A 309 -24.14 4.51 14.82
N HIS A 310 -24.06 4.74 16.14
CA HIS A 310 -25.20 4.47 17.02
C HIS A 310 -26.41 5.32 16.62
N GLU A 311 -27.62 4.72 16.59
CA GLU A 311 -28.81 5.37 16.06
C GLU A 311 -29.14 6.70 16.75
N ASP A 312 -28.90 6.83 18.07
CA ASP A 312 -29.19 8.04 18.85
C ASP A 312 -28.39 9.27 18.45
N ILE A 313 -27.23 9.08 17.81
CA ILE A 313 -26.32 10.17 17.42
C ILE A 313 -26.11 10.26 15.89
N ALA A 314 -26.80 9.41 15.12
CA ALA A 314 -26.57 9.27 13.68
C ALA A 314 -26.83 10.58 12.93
N ASP A 315 -27.95 11.24 13.17
CA ASP A 315 -28.29 12.50 12.50
C ASP A 315 -27.29 13.61 12.85
N ALA A 316 -26.93 13.76 14.11
CA ALA A 316 -25.97 14.75 14.57
C ALA A 316 -24.56 14.55 13.98
N LEU A 317 -24.08 13.29 13.91
CA LEU A 317 -22.80 12.98 13.29
C LEU A 317 -22.82 13.22 11.78
N VAL A 318 -23.87 12.77 11.09
CA VAL A 318 -24.02 12.98 9.64
C VAL A 318 -24.07 14.46 9.30
N GLU A 319 -24.78 15.29 10.07
CA GLU A 319 -24.81 16.75 9.87
C GLU A 319 -23.39 17.35 9.95
N LYS A 320 -22.61 16.97 10.97
CA LYS A 320 -21.22 17.42 11.15
C LYS A 320 -20.35 16.98 9.98
N VAL A 321 -20.40 15.71 9.59
CA VAL A 321 -19.62 15.18 8.47
C VAL A 321 -19.98 15.86 7.16
N VAL A 322 -21.26 16.08 6.87
CA VAL A 322 -21.71 16.81 5.66
C VAL A 322 -21.22 18.25 5.69
N ALA A 323 -21.28 18.91 6.85
CA ALA A 323 -20.79 20.29 7.00
C ALA A 323 -19.27 20.41 6.76
N LEU A 324 -18.47 19.45 7.24
CA LEU A 324 -17.04 19.37 6.97
C LEU A 324 -16.77 19.01 5.51
N SER A 325 -17.48 18.02 4.96
CA SER A 325 -17.33 17.57 3.57
C SER A 325 -17.55 18.69 2.56
N ARG A 326 -18.45 19.64 2.85
CA ARG A 326 -18.68 20.84 2.01
C ARG A 326 -17.47 21.77 1.97
N LYS A 327 -16.66 21.79 3.03
CA LYS A 327 -15.47 22.63 3.16
C LYS A 327 -14.23 21.99 2.57
N VAL A 328 -14.25 20.70 2.27
CA VAL A 328 -13.11 20.01 1.65
C VAL A 328 -12.75 20.69 0.33
N ALA A 329 -11.53 21.18 0.25
CA ALA A 329 -11.00 21.83 -0.93
C ALA A 329 -10.62 20.79 -2.00
N PHE A 330 -11.37 20.71 -3.09
CA PHE A 330 -11.08 19.79 -4.18
C PHE A 330 -10.80 20.54 -5.48
N GLY A 331 -9.92 19.99 -6.34
CA GLY A 331 -9.56 20.63 -7.59
C GLY A 331 -8.14 20.38 -8.04
N ASP A 332 -7.43 21.45 -8.44
CA ASP A 332 -6.06 21.34 -8.97
C ASP A 332 -5.12 20.70 -7.95
N PRO A 333 -4.56 19.50 -8.21
CA PRO A 333 -3.66 18.82 -7.26
C PRO A 333 -2.33 19.56 -7.06
N LEU A 334 -1.92 20.46 -7.95
CA LEU A 334 -0.74 21.30 -7.78
C LEU A 334 -0.99 22.53 -6.91
N ASN A 335 -2.23 22.87 -6.63
CA ASN A 335 -2.55 23.92 -5.66
C ASN A 335 -2.33 23.38 -4.23
N PRO A 336 -1.47 24.02 -3.40
CA PRO A 336 -1.16 23.54 -2.06
C PRO A 336 -2.35 23.49 -1.11
N GLU A 337 -3.42 24.24 -1.40
CA GLU A 337 -4.67 24.24 -0.61
C GLU A 337 -5.60 23.08 -0.97
N THR A 338 -5.32 22.34 -2.05
CA THR A 338 -6.15 21.20 -2.46
C THR A 338 -5.99 20.04 -1.50
N GLN A 339 -7.12 19.50 -1.03
CA GLN A 339 -7.20 18.32 -0.17
C GLN A 339 -7.62 17.06 -0.94
N VAL A 340 -8.40 17.22 -2.02
CA VAL A 340 -8.88 16.14 -2.90
C VAL A 340 -8.56 16.49 -4.34
N GLY A 341 -7.72 15.68 -4.98
CA GLY A 341 -7.30 15.85 -6.37
C GLY A 341 -8.21 15.13 -7.37
N ALA A 342 -7.64 14.80 -8.54
CA ALA A 342 -8.33 14.06 -9.58
C ALA A 342 -8.39 12.56 -9.28
N ILE A 343 -9.41 11.88 -9.80
CA ILE A 343 -9.50 10.42 -9.87
C ILE A 343 -8.50 9.91 -10.93
N ILE A 344 -7.90 8.78 -10.70
CA ILE A 344 -6.82 8.22 -11.53
C ILE A 344 -7.16 8.09 -13.02
N SER A 345 -8.45 7.92 -13.38
CA SER A 345 -8.92 7.80 -14.75
C SER A 345 -10.43 7.96 -14.85
N GLU A 346 -10.92 8.33 -16.06
CA GLU A 346 -12.34 8.40 -16.39
C GLU A 346 -13.08 7.07 -16.14
N ALA A 347 -12.47 5.94 -16.52
CA ALA A 347 -13.10 4.64 -16.30
C ALA A 347 -13.33 4.36 -14.81
N HIS A 348 -12.39 4.76 -13.95
CA HIS A 348 -12.55 4.62 -12.51
C HIS A 348 -13.58 5.60 -11.94
N GLN A 349 -13.61 6.83 -12.41
CA GLN A 349 -14.64 7.82 -12.07
C GLN A 349 -16.05 7.29 -12.40
N GLN A 350 -16.24 6.68 -13.57
CA GLN A 350 -17.50 6.09 -13.98
C GLN A 350 -17.92 4.91 -13.09
N LYS A 351 -16.95 4.08 -12.65
CA LYS A 351 -17.19 3.01 -11.68
C LYS A 351 -17.69 3.56 -10.35
N ILE A 352 -17.06 4.61 -9.82
CA ILE A 352 -17.49 5.26 -8.57
C ILE A 352 -18.93 5.81 -8.71
N ALA A 353 -19.22 6.49 -9.80
CA ALA A 353 -20.56 7.02 -10.11
C ALA A 353 -21.62 5.92 -10.17
N ALA A 354 -21.27 4.75 -10.70
CA ALA A 354 -22.18 3.61 -10.77
C ALA A 354 -22.57 3.10 -9.37
N TYR A 355 -21.61 2.95 -8.44
CA TYR A 355 -21.91 2.54 -7.05
C TYR A 355 -22.89 3.50 -6.36
N VAL A 356 -22.70 4.81 -6.53
CA VAL A 356 -23.58 5.82 -5.92
C VAL A 356 -24.98 5.75 -6.53
N ARG A 357 -25.08 5.71 -7.86
CA ARG A 357 -26.36 5.60 -8.58
C ARG A 357 -27.13 4.34 -8.17
N ASP A 358 -26.46 3.20 -8.12
CA ASP A 358 -27.07 1.90 -7.80
C ASP A 358 -27.54 1.85 -6.33
N ALA A 359 -26.80 2.47 -5.40
CA ALA A 359 -27.20 2.61 -3.99
C ALA A 359 -28.46 3.48 -3.87
N VAL A 360 -28.54 4.61 -4.56
CA VAL A 360 -29.72 5.49 -4.56
C VAL A 360 -30.92 4.77 -5.19
N ALA A 361 -30.73 4.04 -6.28
CA ALA A 361 -31.78 3.24 -6.90
C ALA A 361 -32.29 2.11 -5.98
N SER A 362 -31.44 1.64 -5.07
CA SER A 362 -31.77 0.62 -4.05
C SER A 362 -32.41 1.21 -2.77
N GLY A 363 -32.66 2.52 -2.71
CA GLY A 363 -33.36 3.18 -1.60
C GLY A 363 -32.46 3.96 -0.62
N ALA A 364 -31.14 3.97 -0.81
CA ALA A 364 -30.26 4.86 -0.08
C ALA A 364 -30.51 6.33 -0.42
N LYS A 365 -30.12 7.25 0.46
CA LYS A 365 -30.29 8.69 0.24
C LYS A 365 -28.96 9.39 0.07
N LEU A 366 -28.87 10.22 -0.94
CA LEU A 366 -27.73 11.09 -1.19
C LEU A 366 -27.85 12.33 -0.29
N ALA A 367 -26.93 12.44 0.70
CA ALA A 367 -26.86 13.59 1.59
C ALA A 367 -25.92 14.69 1.02
N LEU A 368 -24.91 14.31 0.22
CA LEU A 368 -23.96 15.21 -0.42
C LEU A 368 -23.35 14.57 -1.66
N GLY A 369 -23.02 15.39 -2.69
CA GLY A 369 -22.22 15.00 -3.85
C GLY A 369 -22.90 14.00 -4.79
N GLY A 370 -22.22 12.93 -5.13
CA GLY A 370 -22.74 11.80 -5.92
C GLY A 370 -22.50 11.92 -7.43
N GLU A 371 -21.71 12.87 -7.88
CA GLU A 371 -21.52 13.14 -9.31
C GLU A 371 -20.07 13.44 -9.70
N ALA A 372 -19.75 13.12 -10.94
CA ALA A 372 -18.55 13.59 -11.60
C ALA A 372 -18.59 15.12 -11.77
N VAL A 373 -17.47 15.79 -11.54
CA VAL A 373 -17.37 17.24 -11.59
C VAL A 373 -16.37 17.66 -12.66
N ARG A 374 -16.69 18.70 -13.43
CA ARG A 374 -15.76 19.35 -14.34
C ARG A 374 -15.10 20.54 -13.67
N HIS A 375 -13.76 20.57 -13.67
CA HIS A 375 -13.01 21.72 -13.21
C HIS A 375 -12.92 22.79 -14.32
N PRO A 376 -13.19 24.10 -14.05
CA PRO A 376 -13.21 25.14 -15.10
C PRO A 376 -11.88 25.32 -15.85
N GLY A 377 -10.76 25.04 -15.18
CA GLY A 377 -9.41 25.26 -15.74
C GLY A 377 -8.62 24.00 -16.04
N LEU A 378 -9.18 22.80 -15.82
CA LEU A 378 -8.48 21.53 -16.00
C LEU A 378 -9.36 20.52 -16.74
N PRO A 379 -8.78 19.71 -17.65
CA PRO A 379 -9.55 18.73 -18.42
C PRO A 379 -9.85 17.42 -17.64
N GLY A 380 -9.34 17.29 -16.41
CA GLY A 380 -9.25 16.02 -15.70
C GLY A 380 -10.55 15.49 -15.10
N ASP A 381 -10.41 14.30 -14.49
CA ASP A 381 -11.50 13.51 -13.93
C ASP A 381 -11.65 13.78 -12.43
N PHE A 382 -12.63 14.58 -12.03
CA PHE A 382 -12.90 14.89 -10.63
C PHE A 382 -14.24 14.29 -10.18
N PHE A 383 -14.32 13.93 -8.91
CA PHE A 383 -15.55 13.41 -8.30
C PHE A 383 -15.84 14.16 -6.99
N ALA A 384 -17.08 14.59 -6.82
CA ALA A 384 -17.47 15.36 -5.64
C ALA A 384 -17.36 14.54 -4.35
N PRO A 385 -16.88 15.13 -3.24
CA PRO A 385 -17.03 14.54 -1.91
C PRO A 385 -18.47 14.09 -1.69
N THR A 386 -18.68 12.81 -1.35
CA THR A 386 -19.99 12.18 -1.40
C THR A 386 -20.34 11.51 -0.09
N VAL A 387 -21.57 11.72 0.40
CA VAL A 387 -22.13 11.07 1.59
C VAL A 387 -23.46 10.42 1.22
N VAL A 388 -23.56 9.09 1.44
CA VAL A 388 -24.75 8.28 1.19
C VAL A 388 -25.26 7.74 2.51
N THR A 389 -26.50 8.06 2.86
CA THR A 389 -27.18 7.64 4.10
C THR A 389 -28.29 6.62 3.84
N HIS A 390 -28.89 6.06 4.89
CA HIS A 390 -29.91 5.01 4.80
C HIS A 390 -29.42 3.80 4.00
N VAL A 391 -28.13 3.46 4.16
CA VAL A 391 -27.51 2.32 3.51
C VAL A 391 -27.86 1.05 4.28
N SER A 392 -28.42 0.07 3.56
CA SER A 392 -28.67 -1.27 4.11
C SER A 392 -27.39 -2.14 4.03
N PRO A 393 -27.15 -3.04 5.00
CA PRO A 393 -25.96 -3.89 5.02
C PRO A 393 -25.78 -4.80 3.80
N ASP A 394 -26.84 -5.11 3.06
CA ASP A 394 -26.84 -5.94 1.86
C ASP A 394 -26.51 -5.17 0.58
N MET A 395 -26.56 -3.85 0.60
CA MET A 395 -26.20 -3.02 -0.57
C MET A 395 -24.73 -3.19 -0.94
N PRO A 396 -24.38 -3.27 -2.26
CA PRO A 396 -22.99 -3.34 -2.71
C PRO A 396 -22.10 -2.22 -2.15
N ILE A 397 -22.61 -1.00 -2.03
CA ILE A 397 -21.89 0.15 -1.47
C ILE A 397 -21.50 -0.05 0.01
N ALA A 398 -22.19 -0.91 0.76
CA ALA A 398 -21.85 -1.27 2.14
C ALA A 398 -20.78 -2.35 2.25
N ARG A 399 -20.64 -3.20 1.22
CA ARG A 399 -19.84 -4.44 1.26
C ARG A 399 -18.60 -4.40 0.39
N GLU A 400 -18.68 -3.68 -0.75
CA GLU A 400 -17.63 -3.67 -1.77
C GLU A 400 -16.79 -2.41 -1.68
N GLU A 401 -15.55 -2.52 -2.12
CA GLU A 401 -14.59 -1.42 -2.19
C GLU A 401 -14.91 -0.49 -3.38
N VAL A 402 -15.44 0.69 -3.09
CA VAL A 402 -15.73 1.73 -4.11
C VAL A 402 -14.44 2.33 -4.65
N PHE A 403 -13.46 2.56 -3.78
CA PHE A 403 -12.15 3.15 -4.06
C PHE A 403 -12.26 4.57 -4.63
N GLY A 404 -13.03 5.41 -3.94
CA GLY A 404 -13.32 6.79 -4.31
C GLY A 404 -13.89 7.60 -3.14
N PRO A 405 -14.14 8.91 -3.30
CA PRO A 405 -14.52 9.82 -2.22
C PRO A 405 -15.98 9.66 -1.81
N VAL A 406 -16.38 8.45 -1.41
CA VAL A 406 -17.76 8.07 -1.13
C VAL A 406 -17.88 7.40 0.23
N LEU A 407 -18.64 8.03 1.13
CA LEU A 407 -18.96 7.55 2.45
C LEU A 407 -20.33 6.90 2.49
N ALA A 408 -20.40 5.67 3.00
CA ALA A 408 -21.64 4.95 3.28
C ALA A 408 -21.93 4.96 4.78
N VAL A 409 -23.17 5.32 5.17
CA VAL A 409 -23.60 5.44 6.57
C VAL A 409 -24.61 4.35 6.91
N LEU A 410 -24.24 3.52 7.90
CA LEU A 410 -25.09 2.50 8.52
C LEU A 410 -25.31 2.84 10.00
N THR A 411 -26.35 2.28 10.62
CA THR A 411 -26.65 2.48 12.04
C THR A 411 -26.62 1.17 12.82
N PHE A 412 -26.41 1.25 14.13
CA PHE A 412 -26.46 0.13 15.07
C PHE A 412 -27.08 0.58 16.42
N LYS A 413 -27.45 -0.39 17.27
CA LYS A 413 -28.04 -0.17 18.61
C LYS A 413 -27.16 -0.71 19.73
N THR A 414 -26.44 -1.79 19.51
CA THR A 414 -25.67 -2.48 20.56
C THR A 414 -24.25 -2.77 20.07
N LEU A 415 -23.31 -2.96 21.00
CA LEU A 415 -21.93 -3.37 20.66
C LEU A 415 -21.92 -4.66 19.83
N GLU A 416 -22.83 -5.60 20.14
CA GLU A 416 -22.96 -6.87 19.43
C GLU A 416 -23.31 -6.65 17.95
N GLU A 417 -24.26 -5.77 17.70
CA GLU A 417 -24.70 -5.42 16.35
C GLU A 417 -23.59 -4.66 15.60
N ALA A 418 -22.90 -3.71 16.25
CA ALA A 418 -21.78 -3.01 15.67
C ALA A 418 -20.67 -3.98 15.22
N VAL A 419 -20.27 -4.92 16.09
CA VAL A 419 -19.27 -5.94 15.78
C VAL A 419 -19.74 -6.85 14.65
N ALA A 420 -21.01 -7.26 14.65
CA ALA A 420 -21.57 -8.08 13.57
C ALA A 420 -21.50 -7.37 12.22
N LEU A 421 -21.90 -6.08 12.16
CA LEU A 421 -21.81 -5.27 10.94
C LEU A 421 -20.36 -5.07 10.45
N VAL A 422 -19.42 -4.88 11.38
CA VAL A 422 -17.99 -4.76 11.03
C VAL A 422 -17.48 -6.04 10.39
N ASN A 423 -17.82 -7.19 10.98
CA ASN A 423 -17.30 -8.49 10.56
C ASN A 423 -18.05 -9.12 9.38
N ASP A 424 -19.21 -8.59 8.98
CA ASP A 424 -20.00 -9.10 7.83
C ASP A 424 -19.38 -8.77 6.46
N ALA A 425 -18.30 -8.04 6.40
CA ALA A 425 -17.56 -7.82 5.15
C ALA A 425 -16.62 -8.98 4.84
N SER A 426 -16.39 -9.24 3.54
CA SER A 426 -15.34 -10.19 3.08
C SER A 426 -13.93 -9.65 3.34
N TYR A 427 -13.80 -8.39 3.67
CA TYR A 427 -12.57 -7.66 3.98
C TYR A 427 -12.32 -7.57 5.49
N GLY A 428 -11.08 -7.31 5.85
CA GLY A 428 -10.65 -7.09 7.22
C GLY A 428 -9.30 -6.38 7.27
N LEU A 429 -9.13 -5.28 6.50
CA LEU A 429 -7.87 -4.53 6.49
C LEU A 429 -7.74 -3.71 7.75
N SER A 430 -8.70 -2.81 7.98
CA SER A 430 -8.70 -1.95 9.16
C SER A 430 -10.12 -1.68 9.67
N ALA A 431 -10.21 -1.24 10.92
CA ALA A 431 -11.41 -0.75 11.57
C ALA A 431 -11.06 0.37 12.55
N GLY A 432 -12.01 1.26 12.84
CA GLY A 432 -11.89 2.29 13.87
C GLY A 432 -13.02 2.23 14.88
N VAL A 433 -12.75 2.66 16.11
CA VAL A 433 -13.76 2.81 17.16
C VAL A 433 -13.60 4.16 17.87
N TRP A 434 -14.72 4.83 18.05
CA TRP A 434 -14.83 6.13 18.72
C TRP A 434 -15.71 6.00 19.95
N SER A 435 -15.13 6.15 21.14
CA SER A 435 -15.80 6.12 22.45
C SER A 435 -14.86 6.66 23.51
N GLU A 436 -15.37 7.41 24.47
CA GLU A 436 -14.60 7.84 25.65
C GLU A 436 -14.40 6.69 26.66
N ASN A 437 -15.17 5.60 26.53
CA ASN A 437 -15.07 4.44 27.40
C ASN A 437 -14.03 3.44 26.86
N VAL A 438 -12.87 3.36 27.53
CA VAL A 438 -11.79 2.43 27.17
C VAL A 438 -12.23 0.96 27.17
N HIS A 439 -13.19 0.56 28.00
CA HIS A 439 -13.71 -0.81 28.01
C HIS A 439 -14.49 -1.13 26.74
N THR A 440 -15.29 -0.18 26.24
CA THR A 440 -15.98 -0.29 24.94
C THR A 440 -14.97 -0.42 23.81
N CYS A 441 -13.95 0.44 23.79
CA CYS A 441 -12.88 0.41 22.78
C CYS A 441 -12.14 -0.94 22.77
N LEU A 442 -11.72 -1.44 23.93
CA LEU A 442 -11.01 -2.72 24.02
C LEU A 442 -11.91 -3.93 23.70
N ALA A 443 -13.18 -3.90 24.15
CA ALA A 443 -14.13 -4.96 23.83
C ALA A 443 -14.41 -5.04 22.33
N PHE A 444 -14.53 -3.89 21.64
CA PHE A 444 -14.64 -3.80 20.20
C PHE A 444 -13.38 -4.31 19.51
N ALA A 445 -12.21 -3.77 19.87
CA ALA A 445 -10.94 -4.09 19.21
C ALA A 445 -10.60 -5.59 19.24
N ARG A 446 -10.94 -6.27 20.34
CA ARG A 446 -10.73 -7.73 20.48
C ARG A 446 -11.66 -8.57 19.60
N ARG A 447 -12.78 -8.02 19.15
CA ARG A 447 -13.82 -8.74 18.41
C ARG A 447 -13.86 -8.36 16.93
N ALA A 448 -13.27 -7.22 16.56
CA ALA A 448 -13.16 -6.79 15.18
C ALA A 448 -12.17 -7.67 14.42
N GLU A 449 -12.61 -8.24 13.30
CA GLU A 449 -11.79 -9.07 12.41
C GLU A 449 -11.04 -8.17 11.41
N ALA A 450 -10.11 -7.36 11.92
CA ALA A 450 -9.30 -6.43 11.14
C ALA A 450 -7.83 -6.51 11.56
N GLY A 451 -6.94 -6.28 10.60
CA GLY A 451 -5.49 -6.31 10.85
C GLY A 451 -5.00 -5.11 11.66
N THR A 452 -5.62 -3.95 11.49
CA THR A 452 -5.38 -2.74 12.28
C THR A 452 -6.70 -2.25 12.88
N VAL A 453 -6.71 -1.93 14.18
CA VAL A 453 -7.85 -1.28 14.83
C VAL A 453 -7.39 0.01 15.48
N TRP A 454 -7.89 1.13 14.99
CA TRP A 454 -7.64 2.44 15.56
C TRP A 454 -8.69 2.77 16.63
N THR A 455 -8.28 3.42 17.70
CA THR A 455 -9.15 3.86 18.80
C THR A 455 -9.02 5.36 18.98
N ASN A 456 -10.11 6.10 18.77
CA ASN A 456 -10.18 7.56 18.83
C ASN A 456 -9.14 8.26 17.92
N THR A 457 -8.78 7.61 16.83
CA THR A 457 -7.92 8.14 15.78
C THR A 457 -8.17 7.39 14.47
N TRP A 458 -7.61 7.86 13.34
CA TRP A 458 -7.73 7.19 12.05
C TRP A 458 -6.49 7.40 11.17
N MET A 459 -6.00 6.31 10.57
CA MET A 459 -4.83 6.27 9.67
C MET A 459 -3.48 6.65 10.31
N ASP A 460 -3.38 6.85 11.61
CA ASP A 460 -2.09 6.98 12.26
C ASP A 460 -1.30 5.70 12.06
N GLY A 461 -0.16 5.82 11.39
CA GLY A 461 0.72 4.71 11.04
C GLY A 461 2.16 4.99 11.46
N PHE A 462 2.86 3.94 11.89
CA PHE A 462 4.25 4.02 12.34
C PHE A 462 5.05 2.90 11.68
N PRO A 463 6.32 3.14 11.28
CA PRO A 463 7.19 2.11 10.71
C PRO A 463 7.34 0.86 11.59
N GLU A 464 7.21 1.01 12.91
CA GLU A 464 7.33 -0.05 13.91
C GLU A 464 6.11 -0.96 13.99
N VAL A 465 4.94 -0.47 13.56
CA VAL A 465 3.67 -1.16 13.69
C VAL A 465 3.35 -1.94 12.43
N ALA A 466 3.11 -3.25 12.59
CA ALA A 466 2.75 -4.10 11.47
C ALA A 466 1.44 -3.65 10.82
N PHE A 467 1.42 -3.66 9.48
CA PHE A 467 0.25 -3.37 8.66
C PHE A 467 -0.13 -4.59 7.83
N GLY A 468 -1.42 -4.81 7.63
CA GLY A 468 -1.93 -5.89 6.77
C GLY A 468 -3.30 -6.37 7.20
N GLY A 469 -3.96 -7.12 6.30
CA GLY A 469 -5.36 -7.47 6.45
C GLY A 469 -5.65 -8.88 6.96
N PHE A 470 -6.88 -9.04 7.45
CA PHE A 470 -7.54 -10.33 7.67
C PHE A 470 -8.38 -10.69 6.44
N LYS A 471 -8.90 -11.91 6.38
CA LYS A 471 -9.84 -12.37 5.34
C LYS A 471 -9.30 -12.11 3.92
N GLN A 472 -10.12 -11.51 3.03
CA GLN A 472 -9.74 -11.22 1.65
C GLN A 472 -8.97 -9.89 1.48
N SER A 473 -8.62 -9.21 2.58
CA SER A 473 -7.77 -8.03 2.52
C SER A 473 -6.29 -8.35 2.44
N GLY A 474 -5.87 -9.58 2.65
CA GLY A 474 -4.48 -9.94 2.41
C GLY A 474 -3.98 -11.15 3.18
N GLN A 475 -2.68 -11.39 2.98
CA GLN A 475 -1.90 -12.46 3.61
C GLN A 475 -0.49 -11.96 3.88
N GLY A 476 0.04 -12.21 5.06
CA GLY A 476 1.31 -11.64 5.52
C GLY A 476 1.13 -10.27 6.18
N ARG A 477 2.25 -9.62 6.48
CA ARG A 477 2.29 -8.29 7.10
C ARG A 477 3.39 -7.45 6.47
N GLU A 478 3.18 -6.15 6.48
CA GLU A 478 4.17 -5.13 6.13
C GLU A 478 4.55 -4.33 7.36
N ASN A 479 5.65 -3.60 7.30
CA ASN A 479 6.18 -2.80 8.39
C ASN A 479 6.53 -3.61 9.66
N GLY A 480 7.14 -2.92 10.61
CA GLY A 480 7.56 -3.53 11.86
C GLY A 480 8.53 -4.69 11.67
N ARG A 481 8.77 -5.37 12.76
CA ARG A 481 9.55 -6.63 12.75
C ARG A 481 8.86 -7.71 11.90
N TYR A 482 7.54 -7.77 11.93
CA TYR A 482 6.77 -8.77 11.20
C TYR A 482 6.90 -8.61 9.68
N GLY A 483 6.96 -7.36 9.17
CA GLY A 483 7.21 -7.09 7.76
C GLY A 483 8.61 -7.55 7.31
N LEU A 484 9.64 -7.39 8.16
CA LEU A 484 10.96 -7.94 7.87
C LEU A 484 10.95 -9.49 7.85
N GLU A 485 10.23 -10.13 8.78
CA GLU A 485 10.15 -11.58 8.91
C GLU A 485 9.46 -12.26 7.71
N GLU A 486 8.65 -11.52 6.93
CA GLU A 486 8.10 -12.03 5.68
C GLU A 486 9.18 -12.38 4.65
N PHE A 487 10.31 -11.66 4.64
CA PHE A 487 11.41 -11.86 3.70
C PHE A 487 12.49 -12.84 4.20
N LEU A 488 12.16 -13.62 5.23
CA LEU A 488 13.11 -14.54 5.87
C LEU A 488 12.61 -15.99 5.84
N GLU A 489 13.57 -16.90 5.78
CA GLU A 489 13.40 -18.32 6.02
C GLU A 489 14.03 -18.71 7.37
N ILE A 490 13.38 -19.62 8.06
CA ILE A 490 13.83 -20.13 9.37
C ILE A 490 14.54 -21.48 9.17
N LYS A 491 15.82 -21.56 9.60
CA LYS A 491 16.61 -22.78 9.56
C LYS A 491 17.02 -23.19 10.95
N SER A 492 16.63 -24.39 11.38
CA SER A 492 17.08 -24.98 12.64
C SER A 492 18.37 -25.78 12.43
N VAL A 493 19.40 -25.48 13.23
CA VAL A 493 20.64 -26.23 13.27
C VAL A 493 20.71 -26.91 14.64
N VAL A 494 20.61 -28.23 14.64
CA VAL A 494 20.67 -29.06 15.88
C VAL A 494 22.02 -29.75 15.95
N MET A 495 22.74 -29.51 17.02
CA MET A 495 24.09 -29.99 17.21
C MET A 495 24.14 -30.90 18.42
N ARG A 496 24.75 -32.10 18.26
CA ARG A 496 25.22 -32.89 19.38
C ARG A 496 26.64 -32.44 19.73
N ILE A 497 26.81 -31.91 20.94
CA ILE A 497 28.10 -31.45 21.46
C ILE A 497 28.75 -32.45 22.42
N GLY A 498 27.98 -33.40 22.93
CA GLY A 498 28.47 -34.49 23.76
C GLY A 498 28.99 -35.67 22.93
N LYS A 499 29.79 -36.50 23.56
CA LYS A 499 30.47 -37.64 22.91
C LYS A 499 29.59 -38.89 22.78
N THR A 500 28.55 -39.03 23.58
CA THR A 500 27.71 -40.23 23.65
C THR A 500 26.55 -40.13 22.65
N ARG A 501 26.48 -41.08 21.71
CA ARG A 501 25.33 -41.24 20.82
C ARG A 501 24.61 -42.53 21.19
N PRO A 502 23.29 -42.53 21.37
CA PRO A 502 22.54 -43.77 21.53
C PRO A 502 22.67 -44.61 20.26
N ASN A 503 23.09 -45.90 20.43
CA ASN A 503 23.15 -46.82 19.31
C ASN A 503 21.70 -47.22 18.92
N TRP A 504 21.28 -46.86 17.72
CA TRP A 504 19.98 -47.30 17.18
C TRP A 504 20.03 -48.76 16.74
N VAL A 505 21.16 -49.18 16.16
CA VAL A 505 21.42 -50.57 15.85
C VAL A 505 22.12 -51.20 17.07
N ARG A 506 21.50 -52.20 17.62
CA ARG A 506 22.08 -53.01 18.71
C ARG A 506 22.81 -54.20 18.08
N ASP A 507 23.97 -54.52 18.62
CA ASP A 507 24.75 -55.72 18.25
C ASP A 507 23.95 -57.00 18.49
#